data_38d58cbcfb15b8cfa54e1853af2375ea
#
_entry.id   38d58cbcfb15b8cfa54e1853af2375ea
#
_cell.length_a   1.000
_cell.length_b   1.000
_cell.length_c   1.000
_cell.angle_alpha   90.00
_cell.angle_beta   90.00
_cell.angle_gamma   90.00
#
_symmetry.space_group_name_H-M   'P 1'
#
loop_
_entity.id
_entity.type
_entity.pdbx_description
1 polymer ?
#
loop_
_entity_poly.entity_id
_entity_poly.type
_entity_poly.pdbx_seq_one_letter_code
_entity_poly.pdbx_strand_id
1 'polypeptide(L)' 'MSDYQEVIDRARRMQDFEVQVTVPEDFRFMGTVPYDMEIVGNQAFVVVPAVSIEEAVQKANEFFQNPL' A
#
# COMPACT_ATOMS: atom_id res chain seq x y z
N MET A 1 19.30 17.39 12.94
CA MET A 1 18.98 18.20 11.99
C MET A 1 18.47 17.64 10.71
N SER A 2 19.27 16.93 9.97
CA SER A 2 18.87 16.43 8.68
C SER A 2 17.71 15.44 8.76
N ASP A 3 17.66 14.60 9.79
CA ASP A 3 16.63 13.57 9.89
C ASP A 3 15.24 14.17 9.97
N TYR A 4 15.10 15.24 10.69
CA TYR A 4 13.81 15.88 10.84
C TYR A 4 13.34 16.47 9.52
N GLN A 5 14.23 17.09 8.78
CA GLN A 5 13.92 17.69 7.50
C GLN A 5 13.55 16.62 6.46
N GLU A 6 14.24 15.49 6.50
CA GLU A 6 13.95 14.39 5.60
C GLU A 6 12.55 13.83 5.81
N VAL A 7 12.12 13.71 7.06
CA VAL A 7 10.77 13.23 7.37
C VAL A 7 9.72 14.18 6.80
N ILE A 8 9.93 15.49 6.98
CA ILE A 8 9.00 16.49 6.47
C ILE A 8 8.95 16.46 4.95
N ASP A 9 10.10 16.38 4.30
CA ASP A 9 10.16 16.36 2.83
C ASP A 9 9.50 15.12 2.28
N ARG A 10 9.72 13.97 2.91
CA ARG A 10 9.08 12.73 2.48
C ARG A 10 7.56 12.83 2.59
N ALA A 11 7.06 13.35 3.71
CA ALA A 11 5.63 13.51 3.91
C ALA A 11 5.00 14.41 2.86
N ARG A 12 5.70 15.47 2.46
CA ARG A 12 5.21 16.39 1.43
C ARG A 12 5.15 15.77 0.04
N ARG A 13 5.99 14.75 -0.21
CA ARG A 13 6.02 14.08 -1.51
C ARG A 13 5.07 12.91 -1.59
N MET A 14 4.53 12.47 -0.46
CA MET A 14 3.62 11.33 -0.46
C MET A 14 2.35 11.65 -1.20
N GLN A 15 1.95 10.71 -2.04
CA GLN A 15 0.71 10.78 -2.81
C GLN A 15 -0.02 9.46 -2.66
N ASP A 16 -1.32 9.48 -2.95
CA ASP A 16 -2.11 8.28 -2.93
C ASP A 16 -2.09 7.66 -4.32
N PHE A 17 -1.56 6.44 -4.40
CA PHE A 17 -1.52 5.70 -5.67
C PHE A 17 -2.51 4.55 -5.60
N GLU A 18 -3.29 4.40 -6.66
CA GLU A 18 -4.16 3.25 -6.79
C GLU A 18 -3.39 2.12 -7.46
N VAL A 19 -3.27 1.00 -6.76
CA VAL A 19 -2.51 -0.15 -7.24
C VAL A 19 -3.45 -1.33 -7.39
N GLN A 20 -3.39 -1.99 -8.54
CA GLN A 20 -4.16 -3.20 -8.79
C GLN A 20 -3.30 -4.42 -8.46
N VAL A 21 -3.81 -5.27 -7.59
CA VAL A 21 -3.09 -6.46 -7.13
C VAL A 21 -4.02 -7.66 -7.22
N THR A 22 -3.48 -8.79 -7.66
CA THR A 22 -4.23 -10.05 -7.64
C THR A 22 -4.23 -10.61 -6.22
N VAL A 23 -5.42 -10.87 -5.69
CA VAL A 23 -5.57 -11.42 -4.35
C VAL A 23 -5.32 -12.92 -4.40
N PRO A 24 -4.40 -13.47 -3.58
CA PRO A 24 -4.20 -14.91 -3.50
C PRO A 24 -5.47 -15.64 -3.05
N GLU A 25 -5.69 -16.83 -3.57
CA GLU A 25 -6.91 -17.60 -3.27
C GLU A 25 -7.07 -17.89 -1.79
N ASP A 26 -5.95 -18.11 -1.11
CA ASP A 26 -5.97 -18.44 0.31
C ASP A 26 -5.79 -17.23 1.21
N PHE A 27 -5.84 -16.03 0.65
CA PHE A 27 -5.67 -14.81 1.43
C PHE A 27 -6.91 -14.57 2.29
N ARG A 28 -6.68 -14.20 3.54
CA ARG A 28 -7.75 -13.83 4.46
C ARG A 28 -7.38 -12.54 5.16
N PHE A 29 -8.38 -11.66 5.28
CA PHE A 29 -8.18 -10.43 6.04
C PHE A 29 -8.23 -10.76 7.52
N MET A 30 -7.15 -10.43 8.21
CA MET A 30 -7.06 -10.66 9.65
C MET A 30 -6.81 -9.33 10.33
N GLY A 31 -7.85 -8.79 10.94
CA GLY A 31 -7.75 -7.53 11.64
C GLY A 31 -7.99 -6.33 10.74
N THR A 32 -7.40 -5.20 11.11
CA THR A 32 -7.62 -3.94 10.40
C THR A 32 -6.79 -3.86 9.14
N VAL A 33 -7.44 -3.46 8.05
CA VAL A 33 -6.75 -3.22 6.78
C VAL A 33 -6.18 -1.81 6.80
N PRO A 34 -4.86 -1.64 6.59
CA PRO A 34 -4.22 -0.32 6.68
C PRO A 34 -4.45 0.58 5.48
N TYR A 35 -5.01 0.05 4.39
CA TYR A 35 -5.22 0.80 3.16
C TYR A 35 -6.68 0.76 2.76
N ASP A 36 -7.13 1.82 2.10
CA ASP A 36 -8.44 1.81 1.45
C ASP A 36 -8.34 0.90 0.23
N MET A 37 -9.29 -0.01 0.08
CA MET A 37 -9.28 -0.91 -1.06
C MET A 37 -10.68 -1.35 -1.44
N GLU A 38 -10.81 -1.73 -2.71
CA GLU A 38 -12.02 -2.32 -3.23
C GLU A 38 -11.64 -3.64 -3.91
N ILE A 39 -12.36 -4.69 -3.59
CA ILE A 39 -12.09 -6.01 -4.14
C ILE A 39 -13.19 -6.37 -5.12
N VAL A 40 -12.79 -6.68 -6.35
CA VAL A 40 -13.69 -7.11 -7.41
C VAL A 40 -13.18 -8.46 -7.94
N GLY A 41 -13.90 -9.52 -7.63
CA GLY A 41 -13.44 -10.86 -7.97
C GLY A 41 -12.16 -11.20 -7.25
N ASN A 42 -11.11 -11.51 -8.01
CA ASN A 42 -9.80 -11.81 -7.44
C ASN A 42 -8.82 -10.63 -7.57
N GLN A 43 -9.32 -9.44 -7.90
CA GLN A 43 -8.49 -8.25 -8.03
C GLN A 43 -8.79 -7.27 -6.90
N ALA A 44 -7.75 -6.66 -6.36
CA ALA A 44 -7.88 -5.62 -5.35
C ALA A 44 -7.33 -4.32 -5.90
N PHE A 45 -8.10 -3.25 -5.74
CA PHE A 45 -7.67 -1.90 -6.08
C PHE A 45 -7.36 -1.20 -4.78
N VAL A 46 -6.08 -1.01 -4.50
CA VAL A 46 -5.59 -0.56 -3.20
C VAL A 46 -5.03 0.85 -3.34
N VAL A 47 -5.46 1.75 -2.46
CA VAL A 47 -4.92 3.10 -2.43
C VAL A 47 -3.80 3.13 -1.40
N VAL A 48 -2.58 3.32 -1.88
CA VAL A 48 -1.39 3.24 -1.04
C VAL A 48 -0.66 4.58 -1.05
N PRO A 49 -0.46 5.19 0.13
CA PRO A 49 0.33 6.41 0.21
C PRO A 49 1.82 6.09 0.06
N ALA A 50 2.46 6.75 -0.87
CA ALA A 50 3.86 6.52 -1.17
C ALA A 50 4.45 7.72 -1.91
N VAL A 51 5.77 7.76 -2.01
CA VAL A 51 6.45 8.83 -2.75
C VAL A 51 6.60 8.49 -4.23
N SER A 52 6.39 7.23 -4.61
CA SER A 52 6.44 6.80 -6.01
C SER A 52 5.51 5.62 -6.22
N ILE A 53 5.15 5.39 -7.48
CA ILE A 53 4.31 4.25 -7.83
C ILE A 53 5.02 2.92 -7.50
N GLU A 54 6.33 2.87 -7.65
CA GLU A 54 7.10 1.68 -7.35
C GLU A 54 7.01 1.33 -5.88
N GLU A 55 7.12 2.31 -5.01
CA GLU A 55 6.97 2.10 -3.57
C GLU A 55 5.54 1.64 -3.24
N ALA A 56 4.54 2.23 -3.89
CA ALA A 56 3.15 1.85 -3.67
C ALA A 56 2.90 0.40 -4.07
N VAL A 57 3.43 -0.01 -5.21
CA VAL A 57 3.30 -1.39 -5.68
C VAL A 57 3.97 -2.35 -4.70
N GLN A 58 5.15 -2.00 -4.22
CA GLN A 58 5.87 -2.83 -3.27
C GLN A 58 5.08 -2.99 -1.97
N LYS A 59 4.55 -1.89 -1.44
CA LYS A 59 3.76 -1.94 -0.21
C LYS A 59 2.50 -2.78 -0.37
N ALA A 60 1.81 -2.64 -1.49
CA ALA A 60 0.61 -3.42 -1.75
C ALA A 60 0.93 -4.90 -1.85
N ASN A 61 1.99 -5.26 -2.55
CA ASN A 61 2.40 -6.66 -2.67
C ASN A 61 2.81 -7.24 -1.33
N GLU A 62 3.54 -6.50 -0.53
CA GLU A 62 3.93 -6.97 0.80
C GLU A 62 2.72 -7.23 1.67
N PHE A 63 1.71 -6.38 1.59
CA PHE A 63 0.49 -6.57 2.36
C PHE A 63 -0.18 -7.90 2.02
N PHE A 64 -0.24 -8.26 0.75
CA PHE A 64 -0.90 -9.49 0.33
C PHE A 64 -0.03 -10.73 0.47
N GLN A 65 1.29 -10.57 0.46
CA GLN A 65 2.20 -11.71 0.57
C GLN A 65 2.55 -12.04 2.02
N ASN A 66 2.56 -11.04 2.88
CA ASN A 66 2.89 -11.22 4.29
C ASN A 66 1.82 -10.64 5.18
N PRO A 67 0.61 -11.22 5.18
CA PRO A 67 -0.43 -10.76 6.09
C PRO A 67 -0.04 -11.12 7.52
N LEU A 68 -0.07 -10.15 8.37
CA LEU A 68 0.25 -10.37 9.78
C LEU A 68 -0.93 -10.99 10.52
#